data_64e8eb6f1dff0b8c5783eb1fbda344de
#
_entry.id   64e8eb6f1dff0b8c5783eb1fbda344de
#
_cell.length_a   1.000
_cell.length_b   1.000
_cell.length_c   1.000
_cell.angle_alpha   90.00
_cell.angle_beta   90.00
_cell.angle_gamma   90.00
#
_symmetry.space_group_name_H-M   'P 1'
#
loop_
_entity.id
_entity.type
_entity.pdbx_description
1 polymer ?
#
loop_
_entity_poly.entity_id
_entity_poly.type
_entity_poly.pdbx_seq_one_letter_code
_entity_poly.pdbx_strand_id
1 'polypeptide(L)'
;GLLLLPVSQQPLGVFYKKRIFRVLFPFLIWSVLYNLFPWFTGVVGLPKSIIGDFFCYVQGNESQSFSDSLKDIAMIPFNFSFKENHMWYIYLLIGLYLYMPFFSAWIDKADRKMKQTYLWIWVISLFLPYMGEYISHYLYGTATWNEFGTLYYFAGFNGYLLLGHYVKQGNSWSVGKTLLLSALLFAAGYSVTFTGFSAAAHNPAATESDMELFFTFCSPNVLCMTLAVFLALQKVVVSTPALIRSLANITKCGFGIYMVHYFLVGPAFLLIGNFNLQIPLQVPVMAIFIFLCAWGFTALMYRILGRKARWIMG
;
A
#
# COMPACT_ATOMS: atom_id res chain seq x y z
N GLY A 1 11.53 7.39 -0.52
CA GLY A 1 12.49 8.40 -1.02
C GLY A 1 12.88 9.43 0.04
N LEU A 2 11.90 10.14 0.60
CA LEU A 2 12.13 11.29 1.49
C LEU A 2 13.10 11.02 2.65
N LEU A 3 12.95 9.90 3.35
CA LEU A 3 13.68 9.58 4.58
C LEU A 3 14.87 8.64 4.36
N LEU A 4 14.90 7.94 3.24
CA LEU A 4 15.86 6.86 3.00
C LEU A 4 16.86 7.14 1.89
N LEU A 5 16.64 8.18 1.09
CA LEU A 5 17.55 8.57 0.01
C LEU A 5 18.23 9.90 0.30
N PRO A 6 19.54 10.02 0.04
CA PRO A 6 20.44 8.93 -0.32
C PRO A 6 20.64 7.94 0.84
N VAL A 7 20.88 6.68 0.50
CA VAL A 7 21.26 5.66 1.49
C VAL A 7 22.63 6.04 2.05
N SER A 8 22.75 6.09 3.38
CA SER A 8 24.03 6.35 4.05
C SER A 8 25.07 5.31 3.59
N GLN A 9 26.35 5.73 3.50
CA GLN A 9 27.47 4.84 3.17
C GLN A 9 27.61 3.78 4.25
N GLN A 10 26.98 2.64 4.04
CA GLN A 10 27.05 1.46 4.88
C GLN A 10 27.17 0.21 4.00
N PRO A 11 27.81 -0.88 4.47
CA PRO A 11 27.86 -2.12 3.72
C PRO A 11 26.47 -2.62 3.36
N LEU A 12 26.28 -3.13 2.12
CA LEU A 12 25.00 -3.61 1.61
C LEU A 12 24.34 -4.64 2.54
N GLY A 13 25.13 -5.57 3.07
CA GLY A 13 24.62 -6.59 4.00
C GLY A 13 24.05 -5.98 5.28
N VAL A 14 24.62 -4.89 5.80
CA VAL A 14 24.10 -4.18 6.98
C VAL A 14 22.80 -3.47 6.63
N PHE A 15 22.73 -2.83 5.46
CA PHE A 15 21.51 -2.17 4.99
C PHE A 15 20.36 -3.17 4.85
N TYR A 16 20.59 -4.30 4.13
CA TYR A 16 19.56 -5.31 3.89
C TYR A 16 19.13 -5.99 5.18
N LYS A 17 20.08 -6.41 6.03
CA LYS A 17 19.75 -7.01 7.33
C LYS A 17 18.85 -6.09 8.17
N LYS A 18 19.16 -4.80 8.24
CA LYS A 18 18.41 -3.84 9.04
C LYS A 18 17.01 -3.55 8.48
N ARG A 19 16.82 -3.59 7.16
CA ARG A 19 15.57 -3.20 6.51
C ARG A 19 14.69 -4.39 6.16
N ILE A 20 15.26 -5.40 5.51
CA ILE A 20 14.51 -6.57 5.04
C ILE A 20 14.07 -7.43 6.22
N PHE A 21 14.96 -7.80 7.14
CA PHE A 21 14.55 -8.67 8.24
C PHE A 21 13.50 -8.05 9.17
N ARG A 22 13.51 -6.73 9.31
CA ARG A 22 12.47 -6.03 10.09
C ARG A 22 11.07 -6.22 9.50
N VAL A 23 10.98 -6.34 8.18
CA VAL A 23 9.71 -6.52 7.44
C VAL A 23 9.42 -8.00 7.25
N LEU A 24 10.44 -8.79 6.93
CA LEU A 24 10.32 -10.19 6.54
C LEU A 24 9.77 -11.09 7.68
N PHE A 25 10.27 -10.93 8.91
CA PHE A 25 9.82 -11.81 10.00
C PHE A 25 8.34 -11.63 10.35
N PRO A 26 7.84 -10.40 10.59
CA PRO A 26 6.40 -10.22 10.79
C PRO A 26 5.58 -10.68 9.59
N PHE A 27 6.04 -10.38 8.38
CA PHE A 27 5.39 -10.84 7.16
C PHE A 27 5.24 -12.36 7.13
N LEU A 28 6.31 -13.13 7.32
CA LEU A 28 6.25 -14.60 7.31
C LEU A 28 5.32 -15.14 8.42
N ILE A 29 5.38 -14.57 9.62
CA ILE A 29 4.51 -15.01 10.72
C ILE A 29 3.04 -14.79 10.36
N TRP A 30 2.69 -13.61 9.88
CA TRP A 30 1.31 -13.27 9.53
C TRP A 30 0.83 -14.02 8.29
N SER A 31 1.65 -14.19 7.26
CA SER A 31 1.33 -14.99 6.09
C SER A 31 1.04 -16.45 6.47
N VAL A 32 1.86 -17.04 7.34
CA VAL A 32 1.58 -18.39 7.87
C VAL A 32 0.25 -18.41 8.62
N LEU A 33 -0.01 -17.43 9.47
CA LEU A 33 -1.28 -17.35 10.22
C LEU A 33 -2.49 -17.23 9.28
N TYR A 34 -2.43 -16.38 8.27
CA TYR A 34 -3.50 -16.23 7.27
C TYR A 34 -3.75 -17.51 6.48
N ASN A 35 -2.69 -18.20 6.05
CA ASN A 35 -2.82 -19.42 5.27
C ASN A 35 -3.23 -20.66 6.11
N LEU A 36 -2.92 -20.68 7.42
CA LEU A 36 -3.40 -21.72 8.34
C LEU A 36 -4.82 -21.48 8.86
N PHE A 37 -5.31 -20.26 8.80
CA PHE A 37 -6.56 -19.87 9.40
C PHE A 37 -7.77 -20.69 8.90
N PRO A 38 -7.96 -20.97 7.59
CA PRO A 38 -9.07 -21.79 7.10
C PRO A 38 -9.01 -23.25 7.57
N TRP A 39 -7.82 -23.84 7.70
CA TRP A 39 -7.66 -25.14 8.32
C TRP A 39 -8.05 -25.12 9.80
N PHE A 40 -7.57 -24.15 10.54
CA PHE A 40 -7.86 -24.01 11.96
C PHE A 40 -9.37 -23.86 12.21
N THR A 41 -10.07 -23.03 11.44
CA THR A 41 -11.54 -22.86 11.57
C THR A 41 -12.30 -24.13 11.27
N GLY A 42 -11.82 -24.94 10.32
CA GLY A 42 -12.37 -26.27 10.02
C GLY A 42 -12.18 -27.27 11.17
N VAL A 43 -11.00 -27.29 11.78
CA VAL A 43 -10.70 -28.17 12.95
C VAL A 43 -11.52 -27.79 14.18
N VAL A 44 -11.71 -26.49 14.44
CA VAL A 44 -12.53 -26.02 15.57
C VAL A 44 -14.03 -26.18 15.29
N GLY A 45 -14.41 -26.48 14.06
CA GLY A 45 -15.81 -26.67 13.67
C GLY A 45 -16.62 -25.39 13.67
N LEU A 46 -16.00 -24.26 13.36
CA LEU A 46 -16.72 -22.99 13.23
C LEU A 46 -17.75 -23.08 12.09
N PRO A 47 -19.00 -22.64 12.29
CA PRO A 47 -20.01 -22.61 11.25
C PRO A 47 -19.54 -21.81 10.03
N LYS A 48 -19.86 -22.31 8.84
CA LYS A 48 -19.52 -21.62 7.57
C LYS A 48 -20.06 -20.20 7.50
N SER A 49 -21.26 -19.97 8.08
CA SER A 49 -21.84 -18.63 8.20
C SER A 49 -20.95 -17.68 9.02
N ILE A 50 -20.44 -18.12 10.14
CA ILE A 50 -19.55 -17.30 10.97
C ILE A 50 -18.24 -17.02 10.23
N ILE A 51 -17.66 -18.01 9.53
CA ILE A 51 -16.43 -17.82 8.77
C ILE A 51 -16.67 -16.85 7.61
N GLY A 52 -17.75 -17.04 6.84
CA GLY A 52 -18.11 -16.14 5.75
C GLY A 52 -18.40 -14.73 6.23
N ASP A 53 -19.12 -14.58 7.34
CA ASP A 53 -19.48 -13.28 7.88
C ASP A 53 -18.29 -12.54 8.50
N PHE A 54 -17.45 -13.23 9.29
CA PHE A 54 -16.28 -12.60 9.91
C PHE A 54 -15.06 -12.48 9.00
N PHE A 55 -14.93 -13.37 8.01
CA PHE A 55 -13.78 -13.45 7.12
C PHE A 55 -14.23 -13.45 5.66
N CYS A 56 -15.22 -12.62 5.34
CA CYS A 56 -15.94 -12.55 4.08
C CYS A 56 -15.08 -12.19 2.85
N TYR A 57 -13.83 -11.90 3.04
CA TYR A 57 -12.88 -11.57 1.97
C TYR A 57 -12.35 -12.78 1.21
N VAL A 58 -12.78 -14.01 1.54
CA VAL A 58 -12.30 -15.19 0.83
C VAL A 58 -13.45 -16.14 0.52
N GLN A 59 -13.97 -16.06 -0.67
CA GLN A 59 -14.91 -17.04 -1.18
C GLN A 59 -14.24 -18.42 -1.28
N GLY A 60 -14.91 -19.46 -0.76
CA GLY A 60 -14.44 -20.84 -0.85
C GLY A 60 -13.42 -21.28 0.22
N ASN A 61 -13.06 -20.44 1.17
CA ASN A 61 -12.13 -20.79 2.26
C ASN A 61 -12.80 -21.26 3.55
N GLU A 62 -14.00 -21.73 3.47
CA GLU A 62 -14.79 -22.17 4.64
C GLU A 62 -14.19 -23.37 5.35
N SER A 63 -13.45 -24.20 4.64
CA SER A 63 -12.58 -25.22 5.24
C SER A 63 -11.50 -25.62 4.24
N GLN A 64 -10.28 -25.75 4.72
CA GLN A 64 -9.14 -26.18 3.91
C GLN A 64 -8.42 -27.33 4.62
N SER A 65 -7.87 -28.28 3.84
CA SER A 65 -7.03 -29.33 4.41
C SER A 65 -5.70 -28.75 4.92
N PHE A 66 -5.11 -29.39 5.91
CA PHE A 66 -3.77 -29.02 6.38
C PHE A 66 -2.72 -29.08 5.25
N SER A 67 -2.85 -30.08 4.39
CA SER A 67 -1.95 -30.24 3.23
C SER A 67 -2.02 -29.05 2.27
N ASP A 68 -3.22 -28.53 2.01
CA ASP A 68 -3.39 -27.39 1.11
C ASP A 68 -2.89 -26.09 1.77
N SER A 69 -3.12 -25.94 3.08
CA SER A 69 -2.50 -24.83 3.84
C SER A 69 -0.97 -24.86 3.78
N LEU A 70 -0.35 -26.03 3.84
CA LEU A 70 1.11 -26.17 3.69
C LEU A 70 1.58 -25.84 2.27
N LYS A 71 0.82 -26.17 1.24
CA LYS A 71 1.14 -25.78 -0.15
C LYS A 71 1.11 -24.26 -0.29
N ASP A 72 0.07 -23.59 0.24
CA ASP A 72 -0.03 -22.13 0.21
C ASP A 72 1.15 -21.47 0.95
N ILE A 73 1.51 -22.00 2.13
CA ILE A 73 2.67 -21.52 2.88
C ILE A 73 3.97 -21.71 2.08
N ALA A 74 4.13 -22.81 1.37
CA ALA A 74 5.30 -23.06 0.52
C ALA A 74 5.40 -22.07 -0.64
N MET A 75 4.27 -21.49 -1.08
CA MET A 75 4.22 -20.49 -2.15
C MET A 75 4.52 -19.06 -1.68
N ILE A 76 4.52 -18.77 -0.37
CA ILE A 76 4.79 -17.42 0.18
C ILE A 76 6.07 -16.78 -0.41
N PRO A 77 7.20 -17.47 -0.65
CA PRO A 77 8.36 -16.85 -1.25
C PRO A 77 8.15 -16.33 -2.69
N PHE A 78 7.13 -16.82 -3.37
CA PHE A 78 6.89 -16.55 -4.80
C PHE A 78 5.69 -15.62 -5.02
N ASN A 79 4.63 -15.77 -4.20
CA ASN A 79 3.42 -14.97 -4.35
C ASN A 79 2.57 -15.00 -3.08
N PHE A 80 1.69 -13.99 -2.92
CA PHE A 80 0.66 -13.95 -1.88
C PHE A 80 -0.58 -14.72 -2.35
N SER A 81 -1.33 -15.28 -1.41
CA SER A 81 -2.64 -15.91 -1.68
C SER A 81 -3.78 -14.89 -1.51
N PHE A 82 -4.98 -15.22 -2.01
CA PHE A 82 -6.18 -14.40 -1.78
C PHE A 82 -6.52 -14.22 -0.29
N LYS A 83 -6.09 -15.14 0.57
CA LYS A 83 -6.27 -15.06 2.04
C LYS A 83 -5.51 -13.91 2.67
N GLU A 84 -4.47 -13.45 2.01
CA GLU A 84 -3.57 -12.38 2.44
C GLU A 84 -3.32 -11.37 1.32
N ASN A 85 -4.34 -11.11 0.50
CA ASN A 85 -4.22 -10.26 -0.70
C ASN A 85 -3.54 -8.90 -0.40
N HIS A 86 -3.82 -8.29 0.76
CA HIS A 86 -3.17 -7.05 1.17
C HIS A 86 -1.64 -7.16 1.28
N MET A 87 -1.07 -8.36 1.42
CA MET A 87 0.39 -8.57 1.54
C MET A 87 1.18 -8.28 0.26
N TRP A 88 0.52 -8.07 -0.90
CA TRP A 88 1.19 -7.67 -2.14
C TRP A 88 2.17 -6.51 -1.94
N TYR A 89 1.82 -5.57 -1.06
CA TYR A 89 2.65 -4.40 -0.77
C TYR A 89 3.98 -4.77 -0.10
N ILE A 90 4.03 -5.86 0.65
CA ILE A 90 5.27 -6.31 1.31
C ILE A 90 6.28 -6.85 0.30
N TYR A 91 5.81 -7.58 -0.70
CA TYR A 91 6.66 -8.02 -1.83
C TYR A 91 7.24 -6.81 -2.56
N LEU A 92 6.38 -5.84 -2.87
CA LEU A 92 6.81 -4.57 -3.47
C LEU A 92 7.84 -3.86 -2.58
N LEU A 93 7.59 -3.75 -1.29
CA LEU A 93 8.47 -3.05 -0.34
C LEU A 93 9.83 -3.73 -0.22
N ILE A 94 9.88 -5.06 -0.18
CA ILE A 94 11.13 -5.83 -0.20
C ILE A 94 11.88 -5.57 -1.51
N GLY A 95 11.20 -5.63 -2.65
CA GLY A 95 11.77 -5.31 -3.96
C GLY A 95 12.38 -3.91 -4.00
N LEU A 96 11.66 -2.91 -3.48
CA LEU A 96 12.17 -1.55 -3.38
C LEU A 96 13.39 -1.44 -2.45
N TYR A 97 13.43 -2.18 -1.34
CA TYR A 97 14.63 -2.21 -0.46
C TYR A 97 15.83 -2.86 -1.15
N LEU A 98 15.62 -3.91 -1.94
CA LEU A 98 16.69 -4.52 -2.73
C LEU A 98 17.22 -3.54 -3.79
N TYR A 99 16.34 -2.82 -4.46
CA TYR A 99 16.69 -1.85 -5.51
C TYR A 99 17.34 -0.56 -4.95
N MET A 100 16.93 -0.12 -3.76
CA MET A 100 17.26 1.20 -3.21
C MET A 100 18.76 1.54 -3.14
N PRO A 101 19.70 0.66 -2.75
CA PRO A 101 21.13 1.00 -2.72
C PRO A 101 21.69 1.35 -4.10
N PHE A 102 21.29 0.61 -5.13
CA PHE A 102 21.72 0.84 -6.51
C PHE A 102 21.18 2.16 -7.04
N PHE A 103 19.89 2.40 -6.82
CA PHE A 103 19.23 3.64 -7.21
C PHE A 103 19.78 4.86 -6.45
N SER A 104 20.13 4.68 -5.17
CA SER A 104 20.75 5.70 -4.36
C SER A 104 22.13 6.12 -4.87
N ALA A 105 22.95 5.16 -5.34
CA ALA A 105 24.26 5.46 -5.90
C ALA A 105 24.15 6.32 -7.18
N TRP A 106 23.11 6.10 -7.98
CA TRP A 106 22.80 6.95 -9.11
C TRP A 106 22.29 8.33 -8.66
N ILE A 107 21.35 8.41 -7.73
CA ILE A 107 20.78 9.67 -7.20
C ILE A 107 21.87 10.57 -6.63
N ASP A 108 22.85 10.00 -5.96
CA ASP A 108 23.94 10.75 -5.33
C ASP A 108 24.81 11.49 -6.35
N LYS A 109 25.04 10.86 -7.51
CA LYS A 109 25.85 11.40 -8.60
C LYS A 109 25.06 12.19 -9.65
N ALA A 110 23.76 11.91 -9.79
CA ALA A 110 22.91 12.53 -10.80
C ALA A 110 22.71 14.02 -10.49
N ASP A 111 22.87 14.86 -11.50
CA ASP A 111 22.54 16.28 -11.40
C ASP A 111 21.02 16.50 -11.36
N ARG A 112 20.62 17.76 -11.19
CA ARG A 112 19.22 18.13 -11.13
C ARG A 112 18.48 17.84 -12.43
N LYS A 113 19.12 18.03 -13.56
CA LYS A 113 18.54 17.83 -14.89
C LYS A 113 18.27 16.35 -15.16
N MET A 114 19.23 15.48 -14.83
CA MET A 114 19.05 14.04 -14.95
C MET A 114 17.87 13.54 -14.09
N LYS A 115 17.76 14.01 -12.84
CA LYS A 115 16.63 13.66 -11.95
C LYS A 115 15.29 14.14 -12.51
N GLN A 116 15.24 15.34 -13.08
CA GLN A 116 14.05 15.87 -13.73
C GLN A 116 13.68 15.07 -14.98
N THR A 117 14.64 14.74 -15.81
CA THR A 117 14.41 13.93 -17.02
C THR A 117 13.83 12.56 -16.66
N TYR A 118 14.42 11.89 -15.65
CA TYR A 118 13.87 10.63 -15.14
C TYR A 118 12.42 10.79 -14.68
N LEU A 119 12.13 11.81 -13.88
CA LEU A 119 10.77 12.06 -13.38
C LEU A 119 9.77 12.34 -14.51
N TRP A 120 10.17 13.09 -15.54
CA TRP A 120 9.30 13.33 -16.68
C TRP A 120 9.00 12.05 -17.47
N ILE A 121 10.01 11.22 -17.75
CA ILE A 121 9.80 9.93 -18.43
C ILE A 121 8.90 9.03 -17.58
N TRP A 122 9.13 8.99 -16.25
CA TRP A 122 8.28 8.25 -15.34
C TRP A 122 6.83 8.77 -15.34
N VAL A 123 6.61 10.09 -15.28
CA VAL A 123 5.25 10.66 -15.35
C VAL A 123 4.56 10.28 -16.65
N ILE A 124 5.27 10.29 -17.78
CA ILE A 124 4.70 9.84 -19.05
C ILE A 124 4.30 8.36 -18.97
N SER A 125 5.12 7.51 -18.34
CA SER A 125 4.79 6.09 -18.19
C SER A 125 3.51 5.83 -17.38
N LEU A 126 3.11 6.75 -16.49
CA LEU A 126 1.87 6.62 -15.71
C LEU A 126 0.59 6.72 -16.55
N PHE A 127 0.68 7.25 -17.78
CA PHE A 127 -0.46 7.33 -18.70
C PHE A 127 -0.66 6.04 -19.50
N LEU A 128 0.34 5.15 -19.55
CA LEU A 128 0.26 3.93 -20.35
C LEU A 128 -0.90 3.00 -19.98
N PRO A 129 -1.25 2.81 -18.70
CA PRO A 129 -2.44 2.01 -18.33
C PRO A 129 -3.73 2.56 -18.96
N TYR A 130 -3.92 3.88 -18.96
CA TYR A 130 -5.07 4.52 -19.64
C TYR A 130 -5.00 4.36 -21.15
N MET A 131 -3.82 4.53 -21.75
CA MET A 131 -3.64 4.30 -23.18
C MET A 131 -3.92 2.83 -23.54
N GLY A 132 -3.47 1.89 -22.70
CA GLY A 132 -3.76 0.47 -22.86
C GLY A 132 -5.25 0.20 -22.93
N GLU A 133 -6.04 0.81 -22.05
CA GLU A 133 -7.48 0.63 -22.01
C GLU A 133 -8.21 1.31 -23.19
N TYR A 134 -7.95 2.59 -23.42
CA TYR A 134 -8.74 3.37 -24.41
C TYR A 134 -8.27 3.23 -25.85
N ILE A 135 -7.01 2.85 -26.09
CA ILE A 135 -6.45 2.72 -27.43
C ILE A 135 -5.75 1.36 -27.66
N SER A 136 -6.07 0.35 -26.87
CA SER A 136 -5.50 -1.01 -26.97
C SER A 136 -5.62 -1.59 -28.38
N HIS A 137 -6.69 -1.24 -29.09
CA HIS A 137 -6.91 -1.66 -30.48
C HIS A 137 -5.75 -1.27 -31.43
N TYR A 138 -5.00 -0.23 -31.10
CA TYR A 138 -3.86 0.25 -31.87
C TYR A 138 -2.50 -0.05 -31.21
N LEU A 139 -2.49 -0.50 -29.96
CA LEU A 139 -1.28 -0.78 -29.19
C LEU A 139 -0.96 -2.26 -29.20
N TYR A 140 -0.44 -2.73 -30.31
CA TYR A 140 -0.04 -4.12 -30.44
C TYR A 140 1.37 -4.37 -29.89
N GLY A 141 1.64 -5.63 -29.57
CA GLY A 141 2.97 -6.06 -29.14
C GLY A 141 3.25 -5.89 -27.65
N THR A 142 2.21 -5.60 -26.84
CA THR A 142 2.34 -5.75 -25.39
C THR A 142 2.44 -7.22 -25.03
N ALA A 143 3.43 -7.57 -24.23
CA ALA A 143 3.60 -8.90 -23.67
C ALA A 143 3.62 -8.78 -22.15
N THR A 144 3.28 -9.83 -21.44
CA THR A 144 3.23 -9.85 -19.97
C THR A 144 4.55 -9.46 -19.31
N TRP A 145 5.66 -9.61 -20.01
CA TRP A 145 7.00 -9.19 -19.54
C TRP A 145 7.31 -7.73 -19.88
N ASN A 146 6.50 -7.05 -20.67
CA ASN A 146 6.75 -5.67 -21.12
C ASN A 146 5.46 -4.87 -21.34
N GLU A 147 4.69 -4.66 -20.28
CA GLU A 147 3.43 -3.90 -20.32
C GLU A 147 3.62 -2.41 -20.65
N PHE A 148 4.82 -1.86 -20.37
CA PHE A 148 5.10 -0.44 -20.54
C PHE A 148 5.94 -0.12 -21.79
N GLY A 149 6.11 -1.08 -22.70
CA GLY A 149 6.86 -0.90 -23.95
C GLY A 149 8.25 -0.30 -23.70
N THR A 150 8.60 0.74 -24.45
CA THR A 150 9.90 1.43 -24.34
C THR A 150 10.13 2.10 -22.99
N LEU A 151 9.08 2.35 -22.19
CA LEU A 151 9.17 3.01 -20.89
C LEU A 151 9.24 2.04 -19.72
N TYR A 152 9.33 0.74 -19.97
CA TYR A 152 9.34 -0.32 -18.95
C TYR A 152 10.32 -0.06 -17.80
N TYR A 153 11.55 0.37 -18.10
CA TYR A 153 12.58 0.62 -17.09
C TYR A 153 12.34 1.86 -16.22
N PHE A 154 11.42 2.72 -16.60
CA PHE A 154 11.05 3.93 -15.86
C PHE A 154 9.73 3.77 -15.12
N ALA A 155 8.91 2.81 -15.50
CA ALA A 155 7.58 2.59 -14.93
C ALA A 155 7.62 2.09 -13.48
N GLY A 156 6.47 2.17 -12.81
CA GLY A 156 6.26 1.63 -11.49
C GLY A 156 6.64 2.56 -10.34
N PHE A 157 6.89 1.98 -9.17
CA PHE A 157 7.05 2.72 -7.91
C PHE A 157 8.40 3.43 -7.73
N ASN A 158 9.37 3.16 -8.60
CA ASN A 158 10.70 3.77 -8.53
C ASN A 158 10.65 5.30 -8.62
N GLY A 159 9.75 5.82 -9.46
CA GLY A 159 9.55 7.26 -9.59
C GLY A 159 9.08 7.93 -8.30
N TYR A 160 8.25 7.28 -7.50
CA TYR A 160 7.86 7.80 -6.19
C TYR A 160 9.04 7.90 -5.21
N LEU A 161 10.03 7.00 -5.30
CA LEU A 161 11.26 7.11 -4.50
C LEU A 161 12.03 8.38 -4.86
N LEU A 162 12.23 8.63 -6.15
CA LEU A 162 12.93 9.82 -6.63
C LEU A 162 12.13 11.10 -6.36
N LEU A 163 10.83 11.08 -6.61
CA LEU A 163 9.94 12.22 -6.37
C LEU A 163 10.01 12.68 -4.92
N GLY A 164 9.89 11.75 -3.97
CA GLY A 164 9.98 12.05 -2.54
C GLY A 164 11.33 12.67 -2.15
N HIS A 165 12.44 12.19 -2.75
CA HIS A 165 13.76 12.78 -2.56
C HIS A 165 13.86 14.18 -3.19
N TYR A 166 13.36 14.35 -4.41
CA TYR A 166 13.43 15.60 -5.16
C TYR A 166 12.63 16.72 -4.51
N VAL A 167 11.39 16.43 -4.07
CA VAL A 167 10.52 17.43 -3.43
C VAL A 167 11.05 17.87 -2.05
N LYS A 168 11.75 16.98 -1.33
CA LYS A 168 12.40 17.36 -0.07
C LYS A 168 13.40 18.51 -0.23
N GLN A 169 14.14 18.53 -1.34
CA GLN A 169 15.22 19.47 -1.58
C GLN A 169 14.74 20.85 -2.05
N GLY A 170 13.49 21.00 -2.49
CA GLY A 170 13.07 22.17 -3.26
C GLY A 170 11.85 22.94 -2.79
N ASN A 171 11.21 22.59 -1.66
CA ASN A 171 9.97 23.27 -1.27
C ASN A 171 10.18 24.46 -0.34
N SER A 172 10.59 25.60 -0.90
CA SER A 172 10.68 26.90 -0.22
C SER A 172 9.40 27.74 -0.32
N TRP A 173 8.30 27.19 -0.83
CA TRP A 173 7.05 27.93 -1.03
C TRP A 173 6.36 28.27 0.29
N SER A 174 5.64 29.42 0.30
CA SER A 174 4.80 29.78 1.43
C SER A 174 3.71 28.73 1.71
N VAL A 175 3.22 28.70 2.94
CA VAL A 175 2.15 27.78 3.36
C VAL A 175 0.93 27.94 2.46
N GLY A 176 0.46 29.18 2.24
CA GLY A 176 -0.73 29.44 1.42
C GLY A 176 -0.58 28.95 -0.02
N LYS A 177 0.58 29.22 -0.67
CA LYS A 177 0.85 28.73 -2.03
C LYS A 177 0.89 27.21 -2.08
N THR A 178 1.51 26.57 -1.08
CA THR A 178 1.59 25.11 -1.01
C THR A 178 0.21 24.47 -0.84
N LEU A 179 -0.61 25.01 0.07
CA LEU A 179 -1.96 24.49 0.32
C LEU A 179 -2.88 24.70 -0.89
N LEU A 180 -2.80 25.86 -1.56
CA LEU A 180 -3.57 26.09 -2.78
C LEU A 180 -3.20 25.10 -3.88
N LEU A 181 -1.91 24.91 -4.15
CA LEU A 181 -1.46 23.93 -5.13
C LEU A 181 -1.88 22.51 -4.75
N SER A 182 -1.76 22.16 -3.46
CA SER A 182 -2.23 20.85 -2.96
C SER A 182 -3.72 20.66 -3.19
N ALA A 183 -4.54 21.67 -2.90
CA ALA A 183 -5.98 21.59 -3.14
C ALA A 183 -6.32 21.41 -4.62
N LEU A 184 -5.66 22.15 -5.51
CA LEU A 184 -5.85 22.03 -6.97
C LEU A 184 -5.42 20.67 -7.50
N LEU A 185 -4.26 20.16 -7.08
CA LEU A 185 -3.77 18.84 -7.48
C LEU A 185 -4.70 17.72 -6.97
N PHE A 186 -5.14 17.85 -5.71
CA PHE A 186 -6.08 16.86 -5.14
C PHE A 186 -7.41 16.87 -5.86
N ALA A 187 -7.98 18.05 -6.09
CA ALA A 187 -9.24 18.18 -6.81
C ALA A 187 -9.15 17.62 -8.23
N ALA A 188 -8.08 17.93 -8.96
CA ALA A 188 -7.88 17.41 -10.31
C ALA A 188 -7.75 15.86 -10.31
N GLY A 189 -6.89 15.30 -9.45
CA GLY A 189 -6.72 13.85 -9.36
C GLY A 189 -7.99 13.14 -8.90
N TYR A 190 -8.67 13.67 -7.88
CA TYR A 190 -9.92 13.12 -7.37
C TYR A 190 -11.05 13.18 -8.41
N SER A 191 -11.15 14.26 -9.17
CA SER A 191 -12.17 14.38 -10.24
C SER A 191 -11.99 13.28 -11.28
N VAL A 192 -10.77 12.99 -11.71
CA VAL A 192 -10.50 11.89 -12.66
C VAL A 192 -10.85 10.55 -12.05
N THR A 193 -10.42 10.29 -10.81
CA THR A 193 -10.76 9.05 -10.09
C THR A 193 -12.27 8.88 -9.95
N PHE A 194 -12.96 9.90 -9.46
CA PHE A 194 -14.40 9.83 -9.19
C PHE A 194 -15.22 9.68 -10.46
N THR A 195 -14.97 10.50 -11.49
CA THR A 195 -15.74 10.46 -12.74
C THR A 195 -15.48 9.18 -13.51
N GLY A 196 -14.21 8.75 -13.58
CA GLY A 196 -13.85 7.52 -14.29
C GLY A 196 -14.40 6.28 -13.61
N PHE A 197 -14.20 6.14 -12.29
CA PHE A 197 -14.77 5.03 -11.52
C PHE A 197 -16.29 5.00 -11.59
N SER A 198 -16.94 6.16 -11.46
CA SER A 198 -18.41 6.24 -11.57
C SER A 198 -18.90 5.83 -12.97
N ALA A 199 -18.22 6.26 -14.02
CA ALA A 199 -18.55 5.86 -15.38
C ALA A 199 -18.40 4.35 -15.60
N ALA A 200 -17.30 3.77 -15.14
CA ALA A 200 -17.06 2.33 -15.18
C ALA A 200 -18.13 1.57 -14.38
N ALA A 201 -18.43 2.00 -13.14
CA ALA A 201 -19.41 1.34 -12.27
C ALA A 201 -20.86 1.37 -12.83
N HIS A 202 -21.19 2.32 -13.71
CA HIS A 202 -22.49 2.37 -14.39
C HIS A 202 -22.51 1.62 -15.73
N ASN A 203 -21.37 1.12 -16.19
CA ASN A 203 -21.29 0.34 -17.42
C ASN A 203 -21.50 -1.16 -17.10
N PRO A 204 -22.60 -1.79 -17.56
CA PRO A 204 -22.86 -3.21 -17.28
C PRO A 204 -21.81 -4.17 -17.87
N ALA A 205 -21.02 -3.70 -18.84
CA ALA A 205 -19.98 -4.49 -19.47
C ALA A 205 -18.60 -4.29 -18.82
N ALA A 206 -18.47 -3.35 -17.85
CA ALA A 206 -17.20 -3.10 -17.20
C ALA A 206 -16.80 -4.25 -16.29
N THR A 207 -15.54 -4.61 -16.36
CA THR A 207 -14.90 -5.59 -15.49
C THR A 207 -14.40 -4.93 -14.20
N GLU A 208 -14.01 -5.73 -13.23
CA GLU A 208 -13.34 -5.26 -12.02
C GLU A 208 -12.05 -4.49 -12.34
N SER A 209 -11.29 -4.95 -13.34
CA SER A 209 -10.08 -4.28 -13.81
C SER A 209 -10.33 -2.88 -14.37
N ASP A 210 -11.45 -2.68 -15.08
CA ASP A 210 -11.82 -1.37 -15.63
C ASP A 210 -12.10 -0.34 -14.53
N MET A 211 -12.68 -0.79 -13.42
CA MET A 211 -12.90 0.05 -12.25
C MET A 211 -11.58 0.35 -11.51
N GLU A 212 -10.71 -0.64 -11.38
CA GLU A 212 -9.41 -0.50 -10.71
C GLU A 212 -8.46 0.47 -11.41
N LEU A 213 -8.59 0.65 -12.73
CA LEU A 213 -7.78 1.56 -13.53
C LEU A 213 -7.74 2.97 -12.93
N PHE A 214 -8.88 3.47 -12.40
CA PHE A 214 -9.01 4.84 -11.91
C PHE A 214 -8.46 5.06 -10.50
N PHE A 215 -8.04 4.01 -9.79
CA PHE A 215 -7.33 4.13 -8.51
C PHE A 215 -6.02 3.33 -8.46
N THR A 216 -5.54 2.88 -9.61
CA THR A 216 -4.22 2.24 -9.73
C THR A 216 -3.12 3.16 -9.21
N PHE A 217 -2.25 2.62 -8.36
CA PHE A 217 -1.23 3.40 -7.63
C PHE A 217 -0.24 4.15 -8.54
N CYS A 218 0.09 3.59 -9.70
CA CYS A 218 0.98 4.18 -10.68
C CYS A 218 0.18 4.80 -11.84
N SER A 219 -0.73 5.73 -11.53
CA SER A 219 -1.52 6.51 -12.49
C SER A 219 -1.39 8.02 -12.22
N PRO A 220 -1.64 8.87 -13.21
CA PRO A 220 -1.41 10.32 -13.09
C PRO A 220 -2.34 10.99 -12.08
N ASN A 221 -3.58 10.56 -11.97
CA ASN A 221 -4.57 11.07 -11.01
C ASN A 221 -4.16 10.72 -9.57
N VAL A 222 -3.74 9.47 -9.32
CA VAL A 222 -3.25 9.03 -8.00
C VAL A 222 -1.94 9.72 -7.65
N LEU A 223 -1.04 9.96 -8.63
CA LEU A 223 0.14 10.78 -8.42
C LEU A 223 -0.22 12.20 -7.98
N CYS A 224 -1.19 12.85 -8.64
CA CYS A 224 -1.64 14.20 -8.27
C CYS A 224 -2.17 14.24 -6.83
N MET A 225 -3.02 13.31 -6.44
CA MET A 225 -3.54 13.22 -5.06
C MET A 225 -2.44 12.94 -4.05
N THR A 226 -1.53 12.00 -4.36
CA THR A 226 -0.40 11.65 -3.50
C THR A 226 0.54 12.85 -3.28
N LEU A 227 0.89 13.55 -4.36
CA LEU A 227 1.74 14.73 -4.30
C LEU A 227 1.06 15.86 -3.51
N ALA A 228 -0.25 16.06 -3.70
CA ALA A 228 -1.04 17.04 -2.97
C ALA A 228 -0.96 16.82 -1.45
N VAL A 229 -1.27 15.61 -1.00
CA VAL A 229 -1.24 15.23 0.42
C VAL A 229 0.20 15.37 0.97
N PHE A 230 1.19 14.92 0.21
CA PHE A 230 2.59 14.98 0.62
C PHE A 230 3.07 16.43 0.81
N LEU A 231 2.75 17.34 -0.11
CA LEU A 231 3.10 18.77 -0.02
C LEU A 231 2.39 19.43 1.15
N ALA A 232 1.10 19.16 1.36
CA ALA A 232 0.34 19.71 2.48
C ALA A 232 0.91 19.26 3.83
N LEU A 233 1.19 17.97 3.99
CA LEU A 233 1.74 17.40 5.22
C LEU A 233 3.14 17.96 5.57
N GLN A 234 3.95 18.35 4.57
CA GLN A 234 5.24 19.01 4.83
C GLN A 234 5.11 20.36 5.54
N LYS A 235 3.95 21.01 5.49
CA LYS A 235 3.69 22.29 6.14
C LYS A 235 3.02 22.14 7.51
N VAL A 236 2.67 20.92 7.90
CA VAL A 236 2.06 20.66 9.21
C VAL A 236 3.14 20.64 10.29
N VAL A 237 2.99 21.53 11.26
CA VAL A 237 3.82 21.58 12.46
C VAL A 237 3.01 21.10 13.65
N VAL A 238 3.44 20.03 14.27
CA VAL A 238 2.81 19.48 15.47
C VAL A 238 3.60 19.91 16.70
N SER A 239 2.99 20.69 17.57
CA SER A 239 3.63 21.21 18.80
C SER A 239 3.07 20.60 20.09
N THR A 240 1.86 20.02 20.06
CA THR A 240 1.21 19.47 21.25
C THR A 240 1.88 18.16 21.71
N PRO A 241 2.45 18.08 22.92
CA PRO A 241 3.19 16.90 23.36
C PRO A 241 2.36 15.61 23.39
N ALA A 242 1.05 15.70 23.68
CA ALA A 242 0.16 14.55 23.65
C ALA A 242 -0.01 14.00 22.23
N LEU A 243 -0.20 14.87 21.24
CA LEU A 243 -0.33 14.49 19.84
C LEU A 243 0.98 13.91 19.30
N ILE A 244 2.13 14.49 19.65
CA ILE A 244 3.46 13.95 19.28
C ILE A 244 3.62 12.52 19.82
N ARG A 245 3.26 12.27 21.09
CA ARG A 245 3.32 10.92 21.67
C ARG A 245 2.39 9.94 20.98
N SER A 246 1.16 10.34 20.66
CA SER A 246 0.19 9.49 19.96
C SER A 246 0.69 9.15 18.55
N LEU A 247 1.14 10.13 17.78
CA LEU A 247 1.70 9.93 16.44
C LEU A 247 2.95 9.04 16.46
N ALA A 248 3.84 9.23 17.44
CA ALA A 248 5.02 8.38 17.63
C ALA A 248 4.61 6.92 17.95
N ASN A 249 3.56 6.72 18.76
CA ASN A 249 3.04 5.40 19.05
C ASN A 249 2.39 4.76 17.82
N ILE A 250 1.55 5.48 17.07
CA ILE A 250 0.96 5.03 15.81
C ILE A 250 2.07 4.65 14.81
N THR A 251 3.09 5.50 14.66
CA THR A 251 4.23 5.21 13.77
C THR A 251 4.98 3.94 14.19
N LYS A 252 5.16 3.73 15.50
CA LYS A 252 5.76 2.50 16.03
C LYS A 252 4.90 1.28 15.74
N CYS A 253 3.59 1.40 15.83
CA CYS A 253 2.63 0.31 15.63
C CYS A 253 2.27 0.10 14.15
N GLY A 254 2.64 1.02 13.25
CA GLY A 254 2.13 1.09 11.87
C GLY A 254 2.25 -0.21 11.08
N PHE A 255 3.36 -0.93 11.21
CA PHE A 255 3.52 -2.21 10.52
C PHE A 255 2.59 -3.30 11.10
N GLY A 256 2.46 -3.38 12.42
CA GLY A 256 1.54 -4.31 13.07
C GLY A 256 0.07 -3.99 12.75
N ILE A 257 -0.29 -2.69 12.70
CA ILE A 257 -1.62 -2.27 12.24
C ILE A 257 -1.89 -2.83 10.84
N TYR A 258 -0.91 -2.69 9.93
CA TYR A 258 -1.01 -3.22 8.57
C TYR A 258 -1.15 -4.75 8.54
N MET A 259 -0.45 -5.49 9.41
CA MET A 259 -0.58 -6.95 9.47
C MET A 259 -1.94 -7.43 9.95
N VAL A 260 -2.54 -6.72 10.92
CA VAL A 260 -3.74 -7.17 11.65
C VAL A 260 -5.04 -6.71 10.99
N HIS A 261 -5.05 -5.54 10.32
CA HIS A 261 -6.29 -4.88 9.91
C HIS A 261 -7.20 -5.75 9.05
N TYR A 262 -6.63 -6.62 8.23
CA TYR A 262 -7.38 -7.46 7.32
C TYR A 262 -8.29 -8.46 8.05
N PHE A 263 -7.86 -9.01 9.19
CA PHE A 263 -8.71 -9.83 10.06
C PHE A 263 -9.88 -9.06 10.67
N LEU A 264 -9.82 -7.74 10.71
CA LEU A 264 -10.83 -6.89 11.34
C LEU A 264 -11.89 -6.39 10.37
N VAL A 265 -11.73 -6.63 9.07
CA VAL A 265 -12.64 -6.12 8.02
C VAL A 265 -14.04 -6.74 8.17
N GLY A 266 -14.13 -8.07 8.27
CA GLY A 266 -15.38 -8.78 8.45
C GLY A 266 -16.11 -8.39 9.74
N PRO A 267 -15.46 -8.48 10.92
CA PRO A 267 -16.04 -8.01 12.16
C PRO A 267 -16.53 -6.56 12.12
N ALA A 268 -15.79 -5.66 11.50
CA ALA A 268 -16.20 -4.27 11.34
C ALA A 268 -17.45 -4.15 10.45
N PHE A 269 -17.51 -4.92 9.37
CA PHE A 269 -18.67 -4.94 8.48
C PHE A 269 -19.93 -5.43 9.21
N LEU A 270 -19.84 -6.52 9.97
CA LEU A 270 -20.96 -7.05 10.76
C LEU A 270 -21.44 -6.07 11.81
N LEU A 271 -20.52 -5.44 12.55
CA LEU A 271 -20.88 -4.53 13.62
C LEU A 271 -21.48 -3.23 13.11
N ILE A 272 -20.87 -2.63 12.06
CA ILE A 272 -21.23 -1.31 11.57
C ILE A 272 -22.31 -1.39 10.49
N GLY A 273 -22.36 -2.48 9.71
CA GLY A 273 -23.39 -2.71 8.69
C GLY A 273 -24.81 -2.71 9.26
N ASN A 274 -24.98 -3.17 10.50
CA ASN A 274 -26.26 -3.19 11.19
C ASN A 274 -26.82 -1.78 11.53
N PHE A 275 -26.00 -0.73 11.46
CA PHE A 275 -26.46 0.63 11.72
C PHE A 275 -27.15 1.29 10.51
N ASN A 276 -27.29 0.60 9.37
CA ASN A 276 -27.92 1.10 8.13
C ASN A 276 -27.41 2.48 7.70
N LEU A 277 -26.12 2.75 7.90
CA LEU A 277 -25.50 3.98 7.47
C LEU A 277 -25.40 4.03 5.95
N GLN A 278 -25.54 5.23 5.38
CA GLN A 278 -25.24 5.42 3.96
C GLN A 278 -23.76 5.10 3.68
N ILE A 279 -23.47 4.49 2.52
CA ILE A 279 -22.13 4.04 2.12
C ILE A 279 -21.04 5.11 2.32
N PRO A 280 -21.25 6.40 1.93
CA PRO A 280 -20.25 7.45 2.14
C PRO A 280 -19.87 7.69 3.60
N LEU A 281 -20.73 7.34 4.56
CA LEU A 281 -20.47 7.43 5.98
C LEU A 281 -20.02 6.08 6.56
N GLN A 282 -20.61 4.99 6.09
CA GLN A 282 -20.30 3.64 6.57
C GLN A 282 -18.82 3.29 6.37
N VAL A 283 -18.28 3.54 5.16
CA VAL A 283 -16.88 3.21 4.82
C VAL A 283 -15.87 3.93 5.71
N PRO A 284 -15.91 5.27 5.89
CA PRO A 284 -15.00 5.96 6.81
C PRO A 284 -15.12 5.49 8.26
N VAL A 285 -16.36 5.25 8.75
CA VAL A 285 -16.59 4.76 10.11
C VAL A 285 -15.97 3.38 10.31
N MET A 286 -16.15 2.47 9.35
CA MET A 286 -15.50 1.14 9.37
C MET A 286 -13.98 1.26 9.36
N ALA A 287 -13.43 2.11 8.49
CA ALA A 287 -11.98 2.32 8.39
C ALA A 287 -11.38 2.84 9.71
N ILE A 288 -12.05 3.80 10.37
CA ILE A 288 -11.65 4.31 11.68
C ILE A 288 -11.73 3.21 12.74
N PHE A 289 -12.80 2.44 12.76
CA PHE A 289 -12.98 1.34 13.71
C PHE A 289 -11.87 0.29 13.54
N ILE A 290 -11.62 -0.18 12.32
CA ILE A 290 -10.56 -1.14 12.00
C ILE A 290 -9.19 -0.60 12.44
N PHE A 291 -8.91 0.66 12.12
CA PHE A 291 -7.66 1.31 12.50
C PHE A 291 -7.48 1.36 14.01
N LEU A 292 -8.49 1.78 14.77
CA LEU A 292 -8.42 1.88 16.23
C LEU A 292 -8.25 0.51 16.88
N CYS A 293 -8.97 -0.50 16.41
CA CYS A 293 -8.85 -1.88 16.91
C CYS A 293 -7.47 -2.48 16.60
N ALA A 294 -6.97 -2.31 15.36
CA ALA A 294 -5.65 -2.78 14.96
C ALA A 294 -4.53 -2.06 15.73
N TRP A 295 -4.67 -0.76 15.93
CA TRP A 295 -3.73 0.02 16.74
C TRP A 295 -3.74 -0.41 18.20
N GLY A 296 -4.93 -0.55 18.81
CA GLY A 296 -5.08 -1.02 20.18
C GLY A 296 -4.47 -2.41 20.39
N PHE A 297 -4.77 -3.35 19.49
CA PHE A 297 -4.19 -4.69 19.51
C PHE A 297 -2.66 -4.65 19.40
N THR A 298 -2.12 -3.92 18.42
CA THR A 298 -0.67 -3.82 18.23
C THR A 298 0.02 -3.16 19.41
N ALA A 299 -0.56 -2.09 19.96
CA ALA A 299 -0.04 -1.42 21.14
C ALA A 299 -0.04 -2.35 22.37
N LEU A 300 -1.09 -3.16 22.54
CA LEU A 300 -1.20 -4.17 23.58
C LEU A 300 -0.11 -5.23 23.44
N MET A 301 0.12 -5.73 22.20
CA MET A 301 1.19 -6.69 21.93
C MET A 301 2.56 -6.13 22.29
N TYR A 302 2.83 -4.85 21.97
CA TYR A 302 4.07 -4.18 22.40
C TYR A 302 4.18 -4.03 23.92
N ARG A 303 3.05 -3.86 24.63
CA ARG A 303 3.02 -3.78 26.09
C ARG A 303 3.31 -5.13 26.75
N ILE A 304 2.74 -6.21 26.22
CA ILE A 304 2.86 -7.57 26.78
C ILE A 304 4.24 -8.17 26.44
N LEU A 305 4.64 -8.14 25.19
CA LEU A 305 5.85 -8.81 24.68
C LEU A 305 7.10 -7.92 24.71
N GLY A 306 6.95 -6.63 25.01
CA GLY A 306 8.06 -5.68 25.04
C GLY A 306 8.86 -5.66 23.74
N ARG A 307 10.18 -5.83 23.82
CA ARG A 307 11.06 -5.82 22.63
C ARG A 307 10.82 -6.99 21.68
N LYS A 308 10.29 -8.11 22.16
CA LYS A 308 10.01 -9.30 21.33
C LYS A 308 8.86 -9.04 20.35
N ALA A 309 7.95 -8.11 20.66
CA ALA A 309 6.86 -7.73 19.76
C ALA A 309 7.35 -7.30 18.37
N ARG A 310 8.57 -6.79 18.23
CA ARG A 310 9.14 -6.39 16.94
C ARG A 310 9.29 -7.53 15.93
N TRP A 311 9.39 -8.77 16.41
CA TRP A 311 9.48 -9.93 15.54
C TRP A 311 8.13 -10.32 14.93
N ILE A 312 7.04 -9.90 15.58
CA ILE A 312 5.67 -10.22 15.18
C ILE A 312 4.96 -9.01 14.57
N MET A 313 5.25 -7.81 15.08
CA MET A 313 4.54 -6.57 14.70
C MET A 313 5.41 -5.58 13.89
N GLY A 314 6.71 -5.81 13.73
CA GLY A 314 7.62 -4.99 12.93
C GLY A 314 8.42 -3.90 13.65
#